data_5524abeb5a05dedd4bf8023c836aafd3
#
_entry.id   5524abeb5a05dedd4bf8023c836aafd3
#
_cell.length_a   1.000
_cell.length_b   1.000
_cell.length_c   1.000
_cell.angle_alpha   90.00
_cell.angle_beta   90.00
_cell.angle_gamma   90.00
#
_symmetry.space_group_name_H-M   'P 1'
#
loop_
_entity.id
_entity.type
_entity.pdbx_description
1 polymer ?
#
loop_
_entity_poly.entity_id
_entity_poly.type
_entity_poly.pdbx_seq_one_letter_code
_entity_poly.pdbx_strand_id
1 'polypeptide(L)'
;MKATSGTPRSPHRRRRLRHTLVALTGALALGAGALALGGPAASASVPPPPSGWTQVFADDFDGAEDSGVDTGNWRYATGTGYPGGPSHWGTGEIETMTSNPENVSLDGNGNLRITPRRDGAGNWTSGRIETNRDDFQPPAGGTLRVEARIQVPNVTGDAAKGYWPAFWMLGAPYRGDYWNWPAVGELDIMENTQGMNTVFATMHCGTSPGGPCNETSGIGGETTCQGTTCQAGFHTYRMEWDRSSAVEEIRFSLDDATFHTVREDQVDATTWSNATDHGFFVILNVAMGGGFPDAFGGGPDAGTQPGHSMLVDYVQVLTAP
;
A
#
# COMPACT_ATOMS: atom_id res chain seq x y z
N MET A 1 -30.53 -55.83 40.35
CA MET A 1 -29.78 -56.13 41.60
C MET A 1 -29.15 -54.80 42.00
N LYS A 2 -29.74 -54.10 42.94
CA LYS A 2 -29.49 -54.03 44.39
C LYS A 2 -27.99 -53.93 44.67
N ALA A 3 -27.38 -53.00 45.45
CA ALA A 3 -27.88 -52.14 46.52
C ALA A 3 -26.77 -51.10 46.82
N THR A 4 -27.05 -49.86 47.12
CA THR A 4 -27.17 -49.23 48.46
C THR A 4 -25.88 -49.12 49.27
N SER A 5 -25.54 -47.97 49.65
CA SER A 5 -25.53 -47.14 50.87
C SER A 5 -24.09 -46.95 51.37
N GLY A 6 -23.74 -45.87 52.03
CA GLY A 6 -24.32 -44.94 52.89
C GLY A 6 -23.26 -44.00 53.47
N THR A 7 -23.70 -42.86 53.86
CA THR A 7 -22.99 -41.84 54.66
C THR A 7 -22.70 -42.29 56.09
N PRO A 8 -21.79 -41.65 56.82
CA PRO A 8 -22.21 -41.00 58.05
C PRO A 8 -21.69 -39.59 58.34
N ARG A 9 -22.49 -38.93 59.18
CA ARG A 9 -22.40 -37.55 59.66
C ARG A 9 -21.48 -37.39 60.89
N SER A 10 -20.83 -36.20 60.94
CA SER A 10 -20.63 -35.24 62.07
C SER A 10 -19.84 -35.73 63.33
N PRO A 11 -19.31 -34.81 64.21
CA PRO A 11 -20.06 -33.70 64.83
C PRO A 11 -19.28 -32.36 65.02
N HIS A 12 -20.10 -31.36 65.32
CA HIS A 12 -19.80 -30.00 65.77
C HIS A 12 -18.78 -29.87 66.90
N ARG A 13 -17.95 -28.83 66.89
CA ARG A 13 -17.41 -28.13 68.03
C ARG A 13 -17.55 -26.62 67.87
N ARG A 14 -18.46 -26.03 68.65
CA ARG A 14 -18.57 -24.58 68.90
C ARG A 14 -17.36 -24.14 69.72
N ARG A 15 -16.72 -23.01 69.35
CA ARG A 15 -15.90 -22.21 70.22
C ARG A 15 -16.24 -20.71 70.03
N ARG A 16 -16.35 -20.08 71.20
CA ARG A 16 -16.96 -18.80 71.49
C ARG A 16 -16.15 -17.59 70.98
N LEU A 17 -16.89 -16.52 70.70
CA LEU A 17 -16.49 -15.15 70.50
C LEU A 17 -15.53 -14.62 71.56
N ARG A 18 -14.53 -13.88 71.13
CA ARG A 18 -14.00 -12.73 71.88
C ARG A 18 -13.93 -11.54 70.88
N HIS A 19 -14.72 -10.51 71.27
CA HIS A 19 -14.71 -9.22 70.60
C HIS A 19 -13.44 -8.46 70.99
N THR A 20 -12.70 -7.99 70.06
CA THR A 20 -11.70 -6.93 70.20
C THR A 20 -12.06 -5.83 69.27
N LEU A 21 -12.52 -4.69 69.75
CA LEU A 21 -12.69 -3.47 68.99
C LEU A 21 -11.27 -2.95 68.60
N VAL A 22 -11.01 -2.76 67.35
CA VAL A 22 -9.92 -1.94 66.86
C VAL A 22 -10.54 -0.80 66.08
N ALA A 23 -10.33 0.42 66.54
CA ALA A 23 -10.75 1.64 65.87
C ALA A 23 -9.90 1.82 64.63
N LEU A 24 -10.52 1.82 63.46
CA LEU A 24 -9.86 2.25 62.20
C LEU A 24 -10.14 3.73 62.00
N THR A 25 -9.08 4.53 62.12
CA THR A 25 -9.04 5.90 61.61
C THR A 25 -8.95 5.84 60.08
N GLY A 26 -10.02 6.28 59.46
CA GLY A 26 -10.06 6.39 57.99
C GLY A 26 -9.19 7.54 57.48
N ALA A 27 -8.17 7.24 56.69
CA ALA A 27 -7.51 8.19 55.83
C ALA A 27 -8.18 8.13 54.46
N LEU A 28 -8.95 9.16 54.09
CA LEU A 28 -9.40 9.36 52.71
C LEU A 28 -8.16 9.68 51.86
N ALA A 29 -7.71 8.71 51.08
CA ALA A 29 -6.82 8.97 49.97
C ALA A 29 -7.66 9.43 48.75
N LEU A 30 -7.67 10.72 48.49
CA LEU A 30 -8.12 11.27 47.20
C LEU A 30 -7.19 10.74 46.08
N GLY A 31 -7.62 9.69 45.41
CA GLY A 31 -7.00 9.23 44.19
C GLY A 31 -7.26 10.26 43.09
N ALA A 32 -6.27 11.11 42.79
CA ALA A 32 -6.27 11.90 41.60
C ALA A 32 -6.12 10.92 40.42
N GLY A 33 -7.24 10.55 39.78
CA GLY A 33 -7.24 9.89 38.49
C GLY A 33 -6.65 10.85 37.48
N ALA A 34 -5.40 10.62 37.06
CA ALA A 34 -4.84 11.25 35.88
C ALA A 34 -5.64 10.74 34.69
N LEU A 35 -6.58 11.53 34.19
CA LEU A 35 -7.07 11.41 32.83
C LEU A 35 -5.84 11.62 31.90
N ALA A 36 -5.29 10.54 31.40
CA ALA A 36 -4.40 10.62 30.26
C ALA A 36 -5.24 11.17 29.10
N LEU A 37 -5.17 12.46 28.88
CA LEU A 37 -5.56 13.06 27.62
C LEU A 37 -4.64 12.40 26.59
N GLY A 38 -5.17 11.43 25.81
CA GLY A 38 -4.52 10.94 24.63
C GLY A 38 -4.26 12.16 23.76
N GLY A 39 -3.01 12.61 23.69
CA GLY A 39 -2.59 13.55 22.67
C GLY A 39 -2.91 12.94 21.31
N PRO A 40 -3.12 13.75 20.28
CA PRO A 40 -3.23 13.23 18.92
C PRO A 40 -2.03 12.31 18.69
N ALA A 41 -2.30 11.12 18.11
CA ALA A 41 -1.22 10.24 17.68
C ALA A 41 -0.30 11.10 16.79
N ALA A 42 0.99 11.09 17.08
CA ALA A 42 1.92 11.81 16.25
C ALA A 42 1.80 11.22 14.85
N SER A 43 1.38 12.02 13.88
CA SER A 43 1.47 11.70 12.47
C SER A 43 2.92 11.32 12.19
N ALA A 44 3.15 10.20 11.54
CA ALA A 44 4.49 9.81 11.17
C ALA A 44 4.94 10.76 10.06
N SER A 45 5.88 11.64 10.37
CA SER A 45 6.44 12.55 9.37
C SER A 45 7.31 11.76 8.39
N VAL A 46 7.38 12.23 7.14
CA VAL A 46 8.30 11.68 6.14
C VAL A 46 9.72 11.56 6.74
N PRO A 47 10.37 10.40 6.65
CA PRO A 47 11.74 10.25 7.15
C PRO A 47 12.70 11.28 6.51
N PRO A 48 13.63 11.87 7.28
CA PRO A 48 14.61 12.77 6.70
C PRO A 48 15.48 12.03 5.68
N PRO A 49 15.92 12.69 4.61
CA PRO A 49 16.78 12.06 3.62
C PRO A 49 18.10 11.58 4.27
N PRO A 50 18.59 10.39 3.90
CA PRO A 50 19.90 9.93 4.33
C PRO A 50 21.02 10.88 3.90
N SER A 51 22.19 10.80 4.56
CA SER A 51 23.35 11.60 4.16
C SER A 51 23.71 11.37 2.68
N GLY A 52 23.90 12.45 1.93
CA GLY A 52 24.19 12.40 0.49
C GLY A 52 22.97 12.36 -0.42
N TRP A 53 21.76 12.26 0.15
CA TRP A 53 20.52 12.29 -0.60
C TRP A 53 19.82 13.64 -0.48
N THR A 54 19.15 14.04 -1.55
CA THR A 54 18.30 15.25 -1.60
C THR A 54 16.85 14.81 -1.82
N GLN A 55 15.94 15.24 -0.95
CA GLN A 55 14.51 15.04 -1.14
C GLN A 55 14.00 16.02 -2.20
N VAL A 56 13.45 15.50 -3.29
CA VAL A 56 12.92 16.28 -4.42
C VAL A 56 11.39 16.31 -4.47
N PHE A 57 10.76 15.39 -3.74
CA PHE A 57 9.30 15.33 -3.53
C PHE A 57 9.01 14.59 -2.22
N ALA A 58 7.98 15.03 -1.51
CA ALA A 58 7.42 14.29 -0.40
C ALA A 58 5.97 14.73 -0.13
N ASP A 59 5.19 13.79 0.40
CA ASP A 59 3.86 14.03 0.96
C ASP A 59 3.67 13.09 2.14
N ASP A 60 3.30 13.62 3.31
CA ASP A 60 3.00 12.87 4.53
C ASP A 60 1.50 12.73 4.79
N PHE A 61 0.71 13.16 3.82
CA PHE A 61 -0.75 13.09 3.83
C PHE A 61 -1.41 13.67 5.11
N ASP A 62 -0.73 14.66 5.72
CA ASP A 62 -1.27 15.40 6.84
C ASP A 62 -2.48 16.22 6.40
N GLY A 63 -3.59 16.11 7.14
CA GLY A 63 -4.80 16.87 6.85
C GLY A 63 -6.00 16.39 7.65
N ALA A 64 -7.11 17.11 7.51
CA ALA A 64 -8.34 16.75 8.20
C ALA A 64 -8.94 15.45 7.65
N GLU A 65 -9.60 14.69 8.53
CA GLU A 65 -10.35 13.52 8.11
C GLU A 65 -11.36 13.87 7.00
N ASP A 66 -11.46 12.97 6.01
CA ASP A 66 -12.29 13.09 4.81
C ASP A 66 -11.95 14.27 3.88
N SER A 67 -10.86 15.00 4.13
CA SER A 67 -10.35 15.97 3.14
C SER A 67 -9.68 15.26 1.97
N GLY A 68 -9.59 15.96 0.83
CA GLY A 68 -8.87 15.48 -0.36
C GLY A 68 -7.36 15.63 -0.23
N VAL A 69 -6.62 15.04 -1.17
CA VAL A 69 -5.17 15.21 -1.30
C VAL A 69 -4.79 16.64 -1.71
N ASP A 70 -3.54 17.02 -1.45
CA ASP A 70 -3.00 18.31 -1.98
C ASP A 70 -2.95 18.27 -3.51
N THR A 71 -3.82 19.04 -4.15
CA THR A 71 -3.87 19.13 -5.62
C THR A 71 -2.69 19.88 -6.23
N GLY A 72 -1.83 20.50 -5.44
CA GLY A 72 -0.52 20.98 -5.86
C GLY A 72 0.46 19.84 -6.15
N ASN A 73 0.36 18.74 -5.42
CA ASN A 73 1.17 17.53 -5.57
C ASN A 73 0.52 16.48 -6.47
N TRP A 74 -0.80 16.28 -6.33
CA TRP A 74 -1.53 15.16 -6.91
C TRP A 74 -2.68 15.60 -7.82
N ARG A 75 -2.97 14.78 -8.80
CA ARG A 75 -4.19 14.84 -9.61
C ARG A 75 -4.98 13.54 -9.46
N TYR A 76 -6.30 13.64 -9.50
CA TYR A 76 -7.16 12.46 -9.56
C TYR A 76 -7.27 11.99 -11.01
N ALA A 77 -6.96 10.73 -11.26
CA ALA A 77 -7.32 10.07 -12.52
C ALA A 77 -8.70 9.42 -12.33
N THR A 78 -9.70 9.87 -13.07
CA THR A 78 -11.10 9.47 -12.86
C THR A 78 -11.69 8.79 -14.10
N GLY A 79 -12.77 8.02 -13.90
CA GLY A 79 -13.42 7.25 -14.96
C GLY A 79 -12.88 5.82 -15.05
N THR A 80 -12.98 5.24 -16.22
CA THR A 80 -12.57 3.86 -16.52
C THR A 80 -11.35 3.80 -17.45
N GLY A 81 -10.61 4.91 -17.57
CA GLY A 81 -9.43 5.06 -18.41
C GLY A 81 -9.21 6.52 -18.77
N TYR A 82 -8.06 6.83 -19.36
CA TYR A 82 -7.79 8.17 -19.87
C TYR A 82 -8.63 8.49 -21.12
N PRO A 83 -9.08 9.73 -21.32
CA PRO A 83 -9.76 10.14 -22.52
C PRO A 83 -8.90 9.86 -23.78
N GLY A 84 -9.39 9.00 -24.67
CA GLY A 84 -8.65 8.58 -25.87
C GLY A 84 -7.66 7.42 -25.68
N GLY A 85 -7.48 6.96 -24.45
CA GLY A 85 -6.68 5.78 -24.12
C GLY A 85 -7.47 4.48 -24.13
N PRO A 86 -6.84 3.36 -23.72
CA PRO A 86 -7.52 2.08 -23.62
C PRO A 86 -8.61 2.12 -22.55
N SER A 87 -9.73 1.43 -22.84
CA SER A 87 -10.82 1.25 -21.89
C SER A 87 -10.38 0.36 -20.74
N HIS A 88 -11.05 0.50 -19.57
CA HIS A 88 -10.75 -0.31 -18.39
C HIS A 88 -9.24 -0.28 -18.04
N TRP A 89 -8.65 0.92 -18.13
CA TRP A 89 -7.22 1.22 -17.94
C TRP A 89 -6.25 0.34 -18.75
N GLY A 90 -6.75 -0.42 -19.73
CA GLY A 90 -5.97 -1.35 -20.54
C GLY A 90 -5.83 -2.75 -19.95
N THR A 91 -6.22 -2.95 -18.70
CA THR A 91 -6.02 -4.19 -17.92
C THR A 91 -7.29 -4.99 -17.72
N GLY A 92 -8.47 -4.41 -18.07
CA GLY A 92 -9.77 -5.03 -17.82
C GLY A 92 -10.33 -4.79 -16.42
N GLU A 93 -9.81 -3.82 -15.68
CA GLU A 93 -10.34 -3.37 -14.39
C GLU A 93 -11.81 -2.97 -14.51
N ILE A 94 -12.59 -3.22 -13.46
CA ILE A 94 -14.06 -3.07 -13.55
C ILE A 94 -14.61 -1.87 -12.78
N GLU A 95 -13.82 -1.22 -11.95
CA GLU A 95 -14.24 -0.07 -11.17
C GLU A 95 -14.25 1.22 -12.01
N THR A 96 -14.99 2.19 -11.52
CA THR A 96 -14.87 3.58 -11.94
C THR A 96 -14.04 4.32 -10.91
N MET A 97 -12.91 4.86 -11.30
CA MET A 97 -12.08 5.71 -10.44
C MET A 97 -12.75 7.06 -10.21
N THR A 98 -12.77 7.53 -8.97
CA THR A 98 -13.43 8.78 -8.56
C THR A 98 -12.54 9.63 -7.66
N SER A 99 -12.90 10.90 -7.50
CA SER A 99 -12.35 11.81 -6.49
C SER A 99 -13.24 11.96 -5.25
N ASN A 100 -14.24 11.09 -5.09
CA ASN A 100 -15.13 11.15 -3.94
C ASN A 100 -14.37 10.81 -2.64
N PRO A 101 -14.64 11.52 -1.53
CA PRO A 101 -13.97 11.25 -0.25
C PRO A 101 -14.15 9.81 0.26
N GLU A 102 -15.22 9.12 -0.13
CA GLU A 102 -15.41 7.68 0.18
C GLU A 102 -14.43 6.76 -0.55
N ASN A 103 -13.84 7.21 -1.68
CA ASN A 103 -12.84 6.45 -2.43
C ASN A 103 -11.42 6.95 -2.20
N VAL A 104 -11.21 8.28 -2.09
CA VAL A 104 -9.90 8.89 -1.87
C VAL A 104 -10.04 10.02 -0.88
N SER A 105 -9.43 9.88 0.29
CA SER A 105 -9.41 10.94 1.32
C SER A 105 -8.27 10.75 2.29
N LEU A 106 -7.97 11.78 3.06
CA LEU A 106 -7.11 11.70 4.23
C LEU A 106 -7.89 11.13 5.42
N ASP A 107 -7.21 10.40 6.31
CA ASP A 107 -7.86 9.75 7.46
C ASP A 107 -7.83 10.60 8.75
N GLY A 108 -7.22 11.79 8.69
CA GLY A 108 -7.04 12.67 9.84
C GLY A 108 -5.94 12.23 10.82
N ASN A 109 -5.21 11.16 10.50
CA ASN A 109 -4.11 10.62 11.32
C ASN A 109 -2.80 10.55 10.52
N GLY A 110 -2.68 11.31 9.43
CA GLY A 110 -1.51 11.35 8.56
C GLY A 110 -1.45 10.21 7.56
N ASN A 111 -2.60 9.69 7.11
CA ASN A 111 -2.60 8.70 6.03
C ASN A 111 -3.58 9.10 4.92
N LEU A 112 -3.17 8.83 3.70
CA LEU A 112 -4.08 8.70 2.58
C LEU A 112 -4.85 7.38 2.67
N ARG A 113 -6.17 7.44 2.43
CA ARG A 113 -7.02 6.26 2.23
C ARG A 113 -7.45 6.15 0.77
N ILE A 114 -7.22 4.99 0.15
CA ILE A 114 -7.83 4.62 -1.13
C ILE A 114 -8.73 3.40 -0.90
N THR A 115 -10.03 3.55 -1.13
CA THR A 115 -11.05 2.60 -0.69
C THR A 115 -11.96 2.17 -1.83
N PRO A 116 -11.90 0.92 -2.29
CA PRO A 116 -12.90 0.36 -3.20
C PRO A 116 -14.27 0.26 -2.52
N ARG A 117 -15.30 0.70 -3.23
CA ARG A 117 -16.72 0.65 -2.81
C ARG A 117 -17.55 -0.10 -3.84
N ARG A 118 -18.64 -0.71 -3.38
CA ARG A 118 -19.61 -1.34 -4.25
C ARG A 118 -21.01 -0.84 -3.90
N ASP A 119 -21.73 -0.35 -4.88
CA ASP A 119 -23.11 0.12 -4.70
C ASP A 119 -24.13 -1.05 -4.63
N GLY A 120 -25.39 -0.72 -4.35
CA GLY A 120 -26.46 -1.71 -4.27
C GLY A 120 -26.82 -2.39 -5.60
N ALA A 121 -26.35 -1.86 -6.74
CA ALA A 121 -26.48 -2.45 -8.06
C ALA A 121 -25.30 -3.36 -8.44
N GLY A 122 -24.24 -3.36 -7.61
CA GLY A 122 -23.05 -4.17 -7.82
C GLY A 122 -21.91 -3.45 -8.54
N ASN A 123 -22.05 -2.14 -8.85
CA ASN A 123 -21.00 -1.38 -9.51
C ASN A 123 -19.89 -1.02 -8.52
N TRP A 124 -18.65 -1.13 -8.97
CA TRP A 124 -17.47 -0.78 -8.18
C TRP A 124 -16.99 0.64 -8.48
N THR A 125 -16.57 1.35 -7.44
CA THR A 125 -15.83 2.60 -7.51
C THR A 125 -14.57 2.47 -6.68
N SER A 126 -13.51 3.19 -7.06
CA SER A 126 -12.25 3.22 -6.32
C SER A 126 -11.51 4.53 -6.54
N GLY A 127 -10.24 4.59 -6.19
CA GLY A 127 -9.40 5.77 -6.32
C GLY A 127 -8.09 5.51 -7.02
N ARG A 128 -7.67 6.50 -7.82
CA ARG A 128 -6.36 6.59 -8.44
C ARG A 128 -5.88 8.04 -8.41
N ILE A 129 -4.71 8.25 -7.85
CA ILE A 129 -4.03 9.55 -7.86
C ILE A 129 -2.67 9.42 -8.51
N GLU A 130 -2.23 10.51 -9.13
CA GLU A 130 -0.96 10.60 -9.82
C GLU A 130 -0.26 11.89 -9.43
N THR A 131 1.07 11.88 -9.29
CA THR A 131 1.79 13.13 -9.07
C THR A 131 1.59 14.08 -10.25
N ASN A 132 1.50 15.38 -9.96
CA ASN A 132 1.49 16.42 -11.02
C ASN A 132 2.83 16.45 -11.76
N ARG A 133 3.93 16.25 -11.02
CA ARG A 133 5.27 16.08 -11.57
C ARG A 133 5.36 14.76 -12.32
N ASP A 134 6.11 14.78 -13.42
CA ASP A 134 6.41 13.64 -14.29
C ASP A 134 7.89 13.62 -14.72
N ASP A 135 8.72 14.34 -13.99
CA ASP A 135 10.16 14.51 -14.24
C ASP A 135 11.04 13.69 -13.28
N PHE A 136 10.48 12.71 -12.57
CA PHE A 136 11.27 11.87 -11.66
C PHE A 136 12.17 10.92 -12.46
N GLN A 137 13.47 11.18 -12.41
CA GLN A 137 14.51 10.33 -13.01
C GLN A 137 15.82 10.51 -12.24
N PRO A 138 16.74 9.54 -12.31
CA PRO A 138 18.08 9.72 -11.73
C PRO A 138 18.79 10.91 -12.35
N PRO A 139 19.54 11.71 -11.60
CA PRO A 139 20.50 12.63 -12.21
C PRO A 139 21.55 11.86 -13.00
N ALA A 140 22.21 12.53 -13.95
CA ALA A 140 23.25 11.90 -14.76
C ALA A 140 24.36 11.31 -13.86
N GLY A 141 24.58 10.01 -13.97
CA GLY A 141 25.54 9.26 -13.17
C GLY A 141 25.17 9.14 -11.68
N GLY A 142 23.93 9.41 -11.31
CA GLY A 142 23.43 9.34 -9.94
C GLY A 142 22.32 8.32 -9.75
N THR A 143 21.60 8.45 -8.64
CA THR A 143 20.56 7.50 -8.22
C THR A 143 19.26 8.24 -7.92
N LEU A 144 18.12 7.65 -8.31
CA LEU A 144 16.78 7.99 -7.87
C LEU A 144 16.30 6.95 -6.87
N ARG A 145 15.68 7.39 -5.78
CA ARG A 145 14.92 6.53 -4.87
C ARG A 145 13.48 7.00 -4.82
N VAL A 146 12.55 6.08 -5.00
CA VAL A 146 11.11 6.32 -4.79
C VAL A 146 10.63 5.35 -3.73
N GLU A 147 10.00 5.89 -2.69
CA GLU A 147 9.66 5.13 -1.49
C GLU A 147 8.30 5.55 -0.96
N ALA A 148 7.54 4.58 -0.50
CA ALA A 148 6.29 4.81 0.22
C ALA A 148 6.16 3.83 1.39
N ARG A 149 5.51 4.26 2.47
CA ARG A 149 5.12 3.41 3.58
C ARG A 149 3.64 3.13 3.50
N ILE A 150 3.28 1.87 3.23
CA ILE A 150 1.92 1.47 2.86
C ILE A 150 1.47 0.25 3.68
N GLN A 151 0.20 0.26 4.09
CA GLN A 151 -0.55 -0.93 4.49
C GLN A 151 -1.55 -1.24 3.37
N VAL A 152 -1.43 -2.40 2.74
CA VAL A 152 -2.39 -2.82 1.72
C VAL A 152 -3.76 -3.13 2.35
N PRO A 153 -4.87 -3.18 1.58
CA PRO A 153 -6.20 -3.43 2.13
C PRO A 153 -6.23 -4.62 3.08
N ASN A 154 -6.68 -4.39 4.33
CA ASN A 154 -6.74 -5.42 5.35
C ASN A 154 -7.95 -6.35 5.13
N VAL A 155 -7.82 -7.17 4.11
CA VAL A 155 -8.81 -8.17 3.69
C VAL A 155 -8.08 -9.36 3.06
N THR A 156 -8.57 -10.58 3.27
CA THR A 156 -7.94 -11.82 2.78
C THR A 156 -8.97 -12.86 2.37
N GLY A 157 -8.53 -13.90 1.66
CA GLY A 157 -9.38 -15.01 1.22
C GLY A 157 -10.48 -14.57 0.25
N ASP A 158 -11.65 -15.20 0.28
CA ASP A 158 -12.76 -14.92 -0.65
C ASP A 158 -13.24 -13.44 -0.57
N ALA A 159 -13.09 -12.80 0.59
CA ALA A 159 -13.44 -11.39 0.76
C ALA A 159 -12.52 -10.44 0.00
N ALA A 160 -11.30 -10.87 -0.34
CA ALA A 160 -10.30 -10.07 -1.03
C ALA A 160 -10.26 -10.30 -2.54
N LYS A 161 -11.10 -11.19 -3.08
CA LYS A 161 -11.09 -11.49 -4.52
C LYS A 161 -11.22 -10.23 -5.36
N GLY A 162 -10.35 -10.08 -6.33
CA GLY A 162 -10.32 -8.96 -7.26
C GLY A 162 -9.65 -7.70 -6.74
N TYR A 163 -9.25 -7.61 -5.47
CA TYR A 163 -8.46 -6.47 -4.98
C TYR A 163 -7.09 -6.46 -5.63
N TRP A 164 -6.67 -5.27 -6.10
CA TRP A 164 -5.38 -5.03 -6.74
C TRP A 164 -4.84 -3.65 -6.35
N PRO A 165 -4.27 -3.48 -5.15
CA PRO A 165 -3.58 -2.27 -4.76
C PRO A 165 -2.20 -2.17 -5.43
N ALA A 166 -1.82 -0.95 -5.84
CA ALA A 166 -0.55 -0.69 -6.49
C ALA A 166 0.06 0.67 -6.08
N PHE A 167 1.39 0.66 -5.99
CA PHE A 167 2.27 1.82 -5.92
C PHE A 167 3.34 1.66 -6.98
N TRP A 168 3.33 2.52 -7.98
CA TRP A 168 4.06 2.34 -9.21
C TRP A 168 4.38 3.65 -9.92
N MET A 169 5.14 3.57 -10.99
CA MET A 169 5.51 4.70 -11.81
C MET A 169 5.30 4.40 -13.28
N LEU A 170 4.92 5.41 -14.05
CA LEU A 170 4.74 5.31 -15.50
C LEU A 170 5.53 6.40 -16.20
N GLY A 171 6.13 6.06 -17.33
CA GLY A 171 6.94 6.98 -18.12
C GLY A 171 6.16 8.23 -18.56
N ALA A 172 6.75 9.40 -18.39
CA ALA A 172 6.12 10.69 -18.69
C ALA A 172 5.54 10.80 -20.11
N PRO A 173 6.15 10.17 -21.16
CA PRO A 173 5.57 10.20 -22.52
C PRO A 173 4.22 9.51 -22.64
N TYR A 174 3.79 8.70 -21.65
CA TYR A 174 2.44 8.15 -21.63
C TYR A 174 1.37 9.26 -21.52
N ARG A 175 1.69 10.39 -20.89
CA ARG A 175 0.83 11.56 -20.84
C ARG A 175 0.80 12.27 -22.20
N GLY A 176 -0.28 12.05 -22.95
CA GLY A 176 -0.48 12.59 -24.29
C GLY A 176 -0.51 11.55 -25.40
N ASP A 177 0.08 10.38 -25.17
CA ASP A 177 -0.07 9.20 -26.02
C ASP A 177 -0.30 7.96 -25.16
N TYR A 178 -1.54 7.63 -24.90
CA TYR A 178 -1.94 6.52 -24.03
C TYR A 178 -1.86 5.13 -24.71
N TRP A 179 -1.21 5.03 -25.88
CA TRP A 179 -1.06 3.79 -26.64
C TRP A 179 0.38 3.35 -26.78
N ASN A 180 1.32 4.08 -26.18
CA ASN A 180 2.76 3.79 -26.27
C ASN A 180 3.28 2.85 -25.16
N TRP A 181 2.38 2.29 -24.33
CA TRP A 181 2.71 1.22 -23.39
C TRP A 181 3.00 -0.09 -24.14
N PRO A 182 3.98 -0.91 -23.73
CA PRO A 182 4.88 -0.75 -22.59
C PRO A 182 6.21 -0.05 -22.92
N ALA A 183 6.37 0.44 -24.15
CA ALA A 183 7.65 0.98 -24.63
C ALA A 183 8.17 2.17 -23.80
N VAL A 184 7.27 2.95 -23.20
CA VAL A 184 7.61 4.11 -22.35
C VAL A 184 8.02 3.74 -20.92
N GLY A 185 8.12 2.47 -20.62
CA GLY A 185 8.50 1.99 -19.29
C GLY A 185 7.42 2.20 -18.23
N GLU A 186 7.22 1.15 -17.44
CA GLU A 186 6.42 1.13 -16.22
C GLU A 186 7.23 0.42 -15.14
N LEU A 187 7.22 0.95 -13.93
CA LEU A 187 7.97 0.43 -12.79
C LEU A 187 7.01 0.21 -11.62
N ASP A 188 6.61 -1.03 -11.41
CA ASP A 188 5.72 -1.42 -10.33
C ASP A 188 6.55 -1.68 -9.08
N ILE A 189 6.49 -0.73 -8.13
CA ILE A 189 7.29 -0.78 -6.90
C ILE A 189 6.64 -1.74 -5.90
N MET A 190 5.33 -1.74 -5.86
CA MET A 190 4.52 -2.64 -5.04
C MET A 190 3.21 -2.93 -5.74
N GLU A 191 2.96 -4.17 -6.05
CA GLU A 191 1.64 -4.69 -6.34
C GLU A 191 1.28 -5.79 -5.34
N ASN A 192 0.01 -5.87 -5.02
CA ASN A 192 -0.58 -6.97 -4.26
C ASN A 192 -1.89 -7.38 -4.91
N THR A 193 -2.25 -8.62 -4.82
CA THR A 193 -3.55 -9.10 -5.33
C THR A 193 -4.16 -10.14 -4.41
N GLN A 194 -5.50 -10.25 -4.44
CA GLN A 194 -6.28 -11.27 -3.73
C GLN A 194 -6.06 -11.30 -2.21
N GLY A 195 -5.54 -10.20 -1.62
CA GLY A 195 -5.20 -10.17 -0.19
C GLY A 195 -4.12 -11.18 0.21
N MET A 196 -3.25 -11.57 -0.72
CA MET A 196 -2.10 -12.44 -0.43
C MET A 196 -1.04 -11.69 0.38
N ASN A 197 -0.27 -12.41 1.19
CA ASN A 197 0.91 -11.85 1.85
C ASN A 197 2.13 -11.83 0.91
N THR A 198 1.91 -11.48 -0.36
CA THR A 198 2.94 -11.44 -1.40
C THR A 198 3.00 -10.04 -1.99
N VAL A 199 4.21 -9.56 -2.22
CA VAL A 199 4.51 -8.29 -2.91
C VAL A 199 5.17 -8.65 -4.22
N PHE A 200 4.67 -8.07 -5.30
CA PHE A 200 5.24 -8.17 -6.63
C PHE A 200 5.88 -6.83 -6.99
N ALA A 201 7.00 -6.89 -7.69
CA ALA A 201 7.63 -5.73 -8.31
C ALA A 201 8.04 -6.08 -9.74
N THR A 202 7.79 -5.18 -10.68
CA THR A 202 7.94 -5.47 -12.11
C THR A 202 8.46 -4.25 -12.87
N MET A 203 9.23 -4.49 -13.90
CA MET A 203 9.49 -3.52 -14.97
C MET A 203 8.82 -3.99 -16.25
N HIS A 204 7.97 -3.14 -16.82
CA HIS A 204 7.37 -3.33 -18.14
C HIS A 204 8.07 -2.46 -19.18
N CYS A 205 8.40 -3.05 -20.33
CA CYS A 205 9.13 -2.37 -21.40
C CYS A 205 8.99 -3.07 -22.76
N GLY A 206 9.45 -2.41 -23.82
CA GLY A 206 9.51 -2.99 -25.15
C GLY A 206 8.15 -3.05 -25.86
N THR A 207 7.70 -4.24 -26.22
CA THR A 207 6.47 -4.43 -27.01
C THR A 207 5.58 -5.52 -26.44
N SER A 208 4.27 -5.32 -26.49
CA SER A 208 3.27 -6.31 -26.07
C SER A 208 2.49 -6.83 -27.30
N PRO A 209 2.18 -8.15 -27.34
CA PRO A 209 2.54 -9.20 -26.40
C PRO A 209 3.99 -9.69 -26.60
N GLY A 210 4.58 -10.20 -25.52
CA GLY A 210 5.94 -10.78 -25.53
C GLY A 210 7.03 -9.71 -25.48
N GLY A 211 7.79 -9.56 -26.55
CA GLY A 211 8.90 -8.60 -26.64
C GLY A 211 10.06 -8.90 -25.70
N PRO A 212 11.05 -7.97 -25.60
CA PRO A 212 12.26 -8.17 -24.78
C PRO A 212 11.96 -8.32 -23.30
N CYS A 213 10.87 -7.71 -22.82
CA CYS A 213 10.48 -7.70 -21.41
C CYS A 213 9.41 -8.74 -21.08
N ASN A 214 9.10 -9.67 -21.99
CA ASN A 214 8.14 -10.76 -21.79
C ASN A 214 6.71 -10.28 -21.43
N GLU A 215 6.23 -9.28 -22.17
CA GLU A 215 4.91 -8.68 -21.91
C GLU A 215 3.72 -9.63 -22.23
N THR A 216 2.68 -9.63 -21.41
CA THR A 216 2.29 -8.67 -20.34
C THR A 216 2.79 -9.04 -18.93
N SER A 217 3.73 -9.96 -18.79
CA SER A 217 4.27 -10.34 -17.45
C SER A 217 5.35 -9.40 -16.95
N GLY A 218 6.07 -8.74 -17.86
CA GLY A 218 7.20 -7.89 -17.50
C GLY A 218 8.43 -8.68 -16.99
N ILE A 219 9.43 -7.96 -16.49
CA ILE A 219 10.59 -8.49 -15.78
C ILE A 219 10.30 -8.35 -14.29
N GLY A 220 9.69 -9.36 -13.70
CA GLY A 220 9.14 -9.32 -12.35
C GLY A 220 9.89 -10.17 -11.32
N GLY A 221 9.70 -9.84 -10.06
CA GLY A 221 10.12 -10.60 -8.90
C GLY A 221 9.10 -10.47 -7.77
N GLU A 222 9.15 -11.39 -6.80
CA GLU A 222 8.19 -11.42 -5.70
C GLU A 222 8.87 -11.71 -4.36
N THR A 223 8.22 -11.26 -3.27
CA THR A 223 8.58 -11.58 -1.89
C THR A 223 7.34 -11.55 -1.00
N THR A 224 7.51 -11.85 0.29
CA THR A 224 6.43 -11.79 1.28
C THR A 224 6.78 -10.84 2.41
N CYS A 225 5.78 -10.13 2.96
CA CYS A 225 5.96 -9.33 4.15
C CYS A 225 6.34 -10.21 5.35
N GLN A 226 7.32 -9.76 6.13
CA GLN A 226 7.86 -10.46 7.29
C GLN A 226 7.46 -9.74 8.58
N GLY A 227 7.44 -10.47 9.69
CA GLY A 227 7.02 -9.92 10.98
C GLY A 227 5.52 -9.74 11.10
N THR A 228 4.93 -8.80 10.36
CA THR A 228 3.48 -8.68 10.16
C THR A 228 3.14 -8.93 8.69
N THR A 229 1.90 -9.28 8.38
CA THR A 229 1.48 -9.43 6.99
C THR A 229 1.28 -8.05 6.35
N CYS A 230 1.40 -7.98 5.02
CA CYS A 230 1.19 -6.73 4.27
C CYS A 230 -0.16 -6.07 4.57
N GLN A 231 -1.19 -6.88 4.91
CA GLN A 231 -2.54 -6.44 5.27
C GLN A 231 -2.63 -5.92 6.71
N ALA A 232 -1.85 -6.50 7.63
CA ALA A 232 -1.99 -6.24 9.07
C ALA A 232 -1.12 -5.08 9.59
N GLY A 233 -0.20 -4.57 8.78
CA GLY A 233 0.68 -3.48 9.18
C GLY A 233 1.28 -2.72 8.01
N PHE A 234 1.91 -1.61 8.34
CA PHE A 234 2.65 -0.82 7.36
C PHE A 234 4.01 -1.44 7.07
N HIS A 235 4.37 -1.45 5.79
CA HIS A 235 5.68 -1.82 5.28
C HIS A 235 6.22 -0.71 4.39
N THR A 236 7.54 -0.63 4.26
CA THR A 236 8.21 0.34 3.38
C THR A 236 8.56 -0.34 2.05
N TYR A 237 7.98 0.17 0.98
CA TYR A 237 8.23 -0.28 -0.39
C TYR A 237 9.10 0.74 -1.08
N ARG A 238 10.19 0.28 -1.72
CA ARG A 238 11.20 1.15 -2.30
C ARG A 238 11.69 0.64 -3.65
N MET A 239 11.90 1.57 -4.56
CA MET A 239 12.66 1.39 -5.77
C MET A 239 13.89 2.31 -5.74
N GLU A 240 15.06 1.79 -6.09
CA GLU A 240 16.26 2.55 -6.36
C GLU A 240 16.72 2.29 -7.79
N TRP A 241 16.83 3.38 -8.56
CA TRP A 241 17.32 3.33 -9.93
C TRP A 241 18.69 4.00 -9.96
N ASP A 242 19.72 3.21 -10.24
CA ASP A 242 21.13 3.56 -10.13
C ASP A 242 21.78 3.64 -11.51
N ARG A 243 22.17 4.87 -11.91
CA ARG A 243 22.90 5.19 -13.13
C ARG A 243 24.38 5.50 -12.87
N SER A 244 24.89 5.27 -11.65
CA SER A 244 26.27 5.55 -11.28
C SER A 244 27.26 4.49 -11.78
N SER A 245 26.76 3.33 -12.19
CA SER A 245 27.55 2.18 -12.68
C SER A 245 27.54 2.10 -14.21
N ALA A 246 28.46 1.30 -14.76
CA ALA A 246 28.54 1.05 -16.21
C ALA A 246 27.35 0.27 -16.78
N VAL A 247 26.60 -0.42 -15.93
CA VAL A 247 25.32 -1.07 -16.21
C VAL A 247 24.32 -0.52 -15.23
N GLU A 248 23.25 0.08 -15.72
CA GLU A 248 22.19 0.61 -14.87
C GLU A 248 21.44 -0.52 -14.17
N GLU A 249 20.99 -0.25 -12.95
CA GLU A 249 20.21 -1.19 -12.15
C GLU A 249 18.98 -0.52 -11.53
N ILE A 250 17.84 -1.21 -11.56
CA ILE A 250 16.63 -0.85 -10.83
C ILE A 250 16.40 -1.93 -9.78
N ARG A 251 16.52 -1.55 -8.51
CA ARG A 251 16.41 -2.46 -7.35
C ARG A 251 15.13 -2.20 -6.60
N PHE A 252 14.36 -3.25 -6.33
CA PHE A 252 13.12 -3.21 -5.56
C PHE A 252 13.34 -3.83 -4.19
N SER A 253 12.88 -3.14 -3.15
CA SER A 253 13.10 -3.53 -1.76
C SER A 253 11.81 -3.44 -0.94
N LEU A 254 11.68 -4.35 0.00
CA LEU A 254 10.66 -4.39 1.03
C LEU A 254 11.35 -4.31 2.40
N ASP A 255 10.99 -3.33 3.24
CA ASP A 255 11.58 -3.13 4.57
C ASP A 255 13.12 -3.18 4.55
N ASP A 256 13.74 -2.42 3.64
CA ASP A 256 15.17 -2.34 3.39
C ASP A 256 15.84 -3.60 2.81
N ALA A 257 15.11 -4.69 2.60
CA ALA A 257 15.63 -5.90 1.97
C ALA A 257 15.36 -5.90 0.46
N THR A 258 16.40 -5.78 -0.36
CA THR A 258 16.27 -5.93 -1.82
C THR A 258 15.88 -7.35 -2.17
N PHE A 259 14.78 -7.51 -2.91
CA PHE A 259 14.28 -8.81 -3.33
C PHE A 259 14.26 -9.01 -4.85
N HIS A 260 14.31 -7.93 -5.63
CA HIS A 260 14.34 -7.98 -7.08
C HIS A 260 15.27 -6.92 -7.66
N THR A 261 15.94 -7.23 -8.77
CA THR A 261 16.80 -6.30 -9.50
C THR A 261 16.63 -6.52 -10.99
N VAL A 262 16.34 -5.45 -11.70
CA VAL A 262 16.34 -5.40 -13.15
C VAL A 262 17.59 -4.64 -13.61
N ARG A 263 18.29 -5.19 -14.62
CA ARG A 263 19.54 -4.64 -15.13
C ARG A 263 19.40 -4.25 -16.60
N GLU A 264 20.05 -3.17 -16.98
CA GLU A 264 20.12 -2.69 -18.36
C GLU A 264 20.50 -3.80 -19.34
N ASP A 265 21.47 -4.66 -18.99
CA ASP A 265 22.01 -5.71 -19.85
C ASP A 265 21.08 -6.94 -20.02
N GLN A 266 19.89 -6.94 -19.43
CA GLN A 266 18.86 -7.97 -19.62
C GLN A 266 18.05 -7.77 -20.92
N VAL A 267 18.07 -6.55 -21.48
CA VAL A 267 17.39 -6.21 -22.72
C VAL A 267 18.34 -5.49 -23.68
N ASP A 268 17.94 -5.27 -24.92
CA ASP A 268 18.74 -4.47 -25.84
C ASP A 268 18.72 -2.97 -25.46
N ALA A 269 19.79 -2.26 -25.82
CA ALA A 269 19.99 -0.85 -25.46
C ALA A 269 18.85 0.07 -25.95
N THR A 270 18.20 -0.24 -27.07
CA THR A 270 17.09 0.55 -27.60
C THR A 270 15.85 0.38 -26.74
N THR A 271 15.55 -0.85 -26.35
CA THR A 271 14.44 -1.14 -25.42
C THR A 271 14.67 -0.45 -24.09
N TRP A 272 15.88 -0.55 -23.51
CA TRP A 272 16.20 0.11 -22.25
C TRP A 272 16.05 1.63 -22.35
N SER A 273 16.68 2.26 -23.36
CA SER A 273 16.64 3.72 -23.52
C SER A 273 15.23 4.26 -23.76
N ASN A 274 14.41 3.55 -24.55
CA ASN A 274 13.02 3.94 -24.77
C ASN A 274 12.21 3.92 -23.48
N ALA A 275 12.48 2.96 -22.61
CA ALA A 275 11.77 2.78 -21.35
C ALA A 275 12.30 3.68 -20.21
N THR A 276 13.51 4.28 -20.33
CA THR A 276 14.19 4.88 -19.18
C THR A 276 14.75 6.29 -19.43
N ASP A 277 14.98 6.73 -20.68
CA ASP A 277 15.61 8.03 -20.97
C ASP A 277 14.64 9.23 -20.89
N HIS A 278 13.76 9.24 -19.92
CA HIS A 278 12.80 10.31 -19.65
C HIS A 278 12.37 10.27 -18.19
N GLY A 279 11.60 11.26 -17.74
CA GLY A 279 11.03 11.30 -16.42
C GLY A 279 9.83 10.36 -16.26
N PHE A 280 9.44 10.14 -15.00
CA PHE A 280 8.30 9.32 -14.60
C PHE A 280 7.39 10.09 -13.67
N PHE A 281 6.13 9.67 -13.58
CA PHE A 281 5.20 10.11 -12.53
C PHE A 281 4.80 8.92 -11.65
N VAL A 282 4.53 9.21 -10.37
CA VAL A 282 4.14 8.22 -9.37
C VAL A 282 2.64 8.07 -9.35
N ILE A 283 2.16 6.84 -9.18
CA ILE A 283 0.74 6.48 -9.13
C ILE A 283 0.47 5.65 -7.88
N LEU A 284 -0.68 5.93 -7.26
CA LEU A 284 -1.27 5.14 -6.16
C LEU A 284 -2.72 4.83 -6.53
N ASN A 285 -3.10 3.55 -6.51
CA ASN A 285 -4.47 3.13 -6.76
C ASN A 285 -4.82 1.81 -6.08
N VAL A 286 -6.11 1.54 -6.00
CA VAL A 286 -6.63 0.19 -5.75
C VAL A 286 -7.58 -0.16 -6.88
N ALA A 287 -7.14 -1.01 -7.79
CA ALA A 287 -7.97 -1.56 -8.85
C ALA A 287 -8.84 -2.71 -8.34
N MET A 288 -9.90 -3.02 -9.09
CA MET A 288 -10.78 -4.16 -8.83
C MET A 288 -10.95 -5.01 -10.09
N GLY A 289 -10.60 -6.28 -10.00
CA GLY A 289 -10.58 -7.18 -11.16
C GLY A 289 -9.45 -6.86 -12.12
N GLY A 290 -9.56 -7.34 -13.35
CA GLY A 290 -8.53 -7.15 -14.36
C GLY A 290 -7.55 -8.31 -14.47
N GLY A 291 -6.64 -8.20 -15.42
CA GLY A 291 -5.75 -9.30 -15.84
C GLY A 291 -4.86 -9.87 -14.71
N PHE A 292 -4.40 -9.04 -13.79
CA PHE A 292 -3.54 -9.52 -12.71
C PHE A 292 -4.33 -10.34 -11.66
N PRO A 293 -5.45 -9.88 -11.08
CA PRO A 293 -6.31 -10.74 -10.28
C PRO A 293 -6.78 -12.00 -11.00
N ASP A 294 -7.06 -11.93 -12.30
CA ASP A 294 -7.50 -13.10 -13.09
C ASP A 294 -6.46 -14.22 -13.12
N ALA A 295 -5.16 -13.87 -13.13
CA ALA A 295 -4.08 -14.84 -13.05
C ALA A 295 -4.04 -15.60 -11.69
N PHE A 296 -4.69 -15.06 -10.65
CA PHE A 296 -4.72 -15.62 -9.28
C PHE A 296 -6.13 -16.06 -8.84
N GLY A 297 -7.03 -16.35 -9.79
CA GLY A 297 -8.36 -16.87 -9.47
C GLY A 297 -9.51 -15.90 -9.74
N GLY A 298 -9.20 -14.70 -10.24
CA GLY A 298 -10.20 -13.72 -10.70
C GLY A 298 -10.95 -13.03 -9.58
N GLY A 299 -12.06 -12.44 -9.95
CA GLY A 299 -12.93 -11.64 -9.09
C GLY A 299 -12.97 -10.18 -9.58
N PRO A 300 -13.71 -9.31 -8.86
CA PRO A 300 -14.49 -9.62 -7.66
C PRO A 300 -15.74 -10.46 -7.95
N ASP A 301 -16.21 -11.14 -6.93
CA ASP A 301 -17.43 -11.94 -6.97
C ASP A 301 -18.43 -11.56 -5.85
N ALA A 302 -19.47 -12.37 -5.64
CA ALA A 302 -20.45 -12.12 -4.59
C ALA A 302 -19.87 -12.17 -3.16
N GLY A 303 -18.78 -12.89 -2.96
CA GLY A 303 -18.07 -13.01 -1.68
C GLY A 303 -17.16 -11.82 -1.38
N THR A 304 -16.77 -11.07 -2.40
CA THR A 304 -15.84 -9.94 -2.25
C THR A 304 -16.47 -8.83 -1.40
N GLN A 305 -15.74 -8.40 -0.37
CA GLN A 305 -16.19 -7.35 0.54
C GLN A 305 -15.60 -5.99 0.14
N PRO A 306 -16.43 -4.96 -0.09
CA PRO A 306 -15.96 -3.59 -0.32
C PRO A 306 -15.56 -2.91 0.98
N GLY A 307 -14.85 -1.78 0.87
CA GLY A 307 -14.60 -0.88 1.99
C GLY A 307 -13.31 -1.13 2.76
N HIS A 308 -12.44 -2.00 2.27
CA HIS A 308 -11.09 -2.17 2.83
C HIS A 308 -10.11 -1.25 2.12
N SER A 309 -9.52 -0.33 2.87
CA SER A 309 -8.66 0.72 2.34
C SER A 309 -7.20 0.27 2.25
N MET A 310 -6.51 0.68 1.18
CA MET A 310 -5.07 0.88 1.23
C MET A 310 -4.79 2.17 2.00
N LEU A 311 -3.87 2.11 2.96
CA LEU A 311 -3.41 3.26 3.74
C LEU A 311 -1.98 3.59 3.31
N VAL A 312 -1.71 4.86 3.05
CA VAL A 312 -0.37 5.35 2.70
C VAL A 312 0.03 6.42 3.71
N ASP A 313 1.08 6.14 4.49
CA ASP A 313 1.61 7.02 5.53
C ASP A 313 2.42 8.17 4.90
N TYR A 314 3.30 7.85 3.97
CA TYR A 314 4.02 8.84 3.18
C TYR A 314 4.44 8.31 1.81
N VAL A 315 4.73 9.25 0.92
CA VAL A 315 5.51 9.03 -0.30
C VAL A 315 6.68 10.00 -0.31
N GLN A 316 7.88 9.54 -0.69
CA GLN A 316 9.01 10.43 -0.94
C GLN A 316 9.81 10.01 -2.17
N VAL A 317 10.40 11.01 -2.82
CA VAL A 317 11.34 10.84 -3.91
C VAL A 317 12.63 11.55 -3.57
N LEU A 318 13.72 10.82 -3.66
CA LEU A 318 15.06 11.27 -3.30
C LEU A 318 16.00 11.09 -4.49
N THR A 319 17.01 11.97 -4.62
CA THR A 319 18.11 11.81 -5.57
C THR A 319 19.46 11.87 -4.86
N ALA A 320 20.42 11.14 -5.38
CA ALA A 320 21.83 11.22 -4.99
C ALA A 320 22.70 11.36 -6.23
N PRO A 321 23.87 12.07 -6.13
CA PRO A 321 24.82 12.23 -7.22
C PRO A 321 25.53 10.92 -7.58
#